data_2b71df7ef0f9e467b83ae17456a2fd39
#
_entry.id   2b71df7ef0f9e467b83ae17456a2fd39
#
_cell.length_a   1.000
_cell.length_b   1.000
_cell.length_c   1.000
_cell.angle_alpha   90.00
_cell.angle_beta   90.00
_cell.angle_gamma   90.00
#
_symmetry.space_group_name_H-M   'P 1'
#
loop_
_entity.id
_entity.type
_entity.pdbx_description
1 polymer ?
#
loop_
_entity_poly.entity_id
_entity_poly.type
_entity_poly.pdbx_seq_one_letter_code
_entity_poly.pdbx_strand_id
1 'polypeptide(L)'
;SRREALWSLRALRRIAEKDDLPLFARAQLTDREPEPALKPLSLGEHVIEDYRHLHLSLRAHPVSFLRGELSRRGIVPTSALATLKDGARVSVAGLVLVRQRPGTGSTVFMTLEDETGIANAIIWQRVFEHFRPVIMGARLVRITGKLQSESGVIHVVTDDMADFSPLLSQLQSETAVAGLMPKGRNFH
;
A
#
# COMPACT_ATOMS: atom_id res chain seq x y z
N SER A 1 -7.73 -16.03 12.57
CA SER A 1 -7.43 -14.98 11.56
C SER A 1 -8.44 -15.04 10.42
N ARG A 2 -8.52 -13.98 9.60
CA ARG A 2 -9.41 -13.95 8.41
C ARG A 2 -9.09 -15.08 7.43
N ARG A 3 -7.80 -15.40 7.28
CA ARG A 3 -7.32 -16.51 6.46
C ARG A 3 -7.82 -17.87 6.99
N GLU A 4 -7.79 -18.07 8.29
CA GLU A 4 -8.33 -19.28 8.94
C GLU A 4 -9.84 -19.39 8.75
N ALA A 5 -10.58 -18.28 8.94
CA ALA A 5 -12.02 -18.25 8.72
C ALA A 5 -12.39 -18.59 7.26
N LEU A 6 -11.68 -18.04 6.27
CA LEU A 6 -11.88 -18.36 4.86
C LEU A 6 -11.55 -19.82 4.55
N TRP A 7 -10.51 -20.37 5.18
CA TRP A 7 -10.15 -21.77 5.03
C TRP A 7 -11.21 -22.69 5.60
N SER A 8 -11.69 -22.38 6.82
CA SER A 8 -12.78 -23.13 7.47
C SER A 8 -14.07 -23.09 6.65
N LEU A 9 -14.44 -21.94 6.07
CA LEU A 9 -15.59 -21.81 5.19
C LEU A 9 -15.47 -22.63 3.90
N ARG A 10 -14.27 -22.69 3.31
CA ARG A 10 -14.02 -23.53 2.12
C ARG A 10 -14.11 -25.01 2.45
N ALA A 11 -13.65 -25.43 3.61
CA ALA A 11 -13.77 -26.81 4.09
C ALA A 11 -15.25 -27.19 4.28
N LEU A 12 -16.06 -26.32 4.90
CA LEU A 12 -17.49 -26.54 5.07
C LEU A 12 -18.24 -26.65 3.73
N ARG A 13 -17.89 -25.82 2.74
CA ARG A 13 -18.51 -25.89 1.41
C ARG A 13 -18.20 -27.22 0.71
N ARG A 14 -16.98 -27.74 0.82
CA ARG A 14 -16.62 -29.05 0.26
C ARG A 14 -17.36 -30.20 0.92
N ILE A 15 -17.66 -30.10 2.21
CA ILE A 15 -18.45 -31.08 2.94
C ILE A 15 -19.90 -31.06 2.44
N ALA A 16 -20.51 -29.87 2.32
CA ALA A 16 -21.88 -29.71 1.81
C ALA A 16 -22.04 -30.20 0.36
N GLU A 17 -21.06 -29.95 -0.50
CA GLU A 17 -21.07 -30.43 -1.90
C GLU A 17 -20.88 -31.96 -2.01
N LYS A 18 -20.27 -32.61 -1.00
CA LYS A 18 -20.13 -34.11 -0.94
C LYS A 18 -21.41 -34.81 -0.51
N ASP A 19 -22.22 -34.20 0.35
CA ASP A 19 -23.44 -34.82 0.87
C ASP A 19 -24.57 -34.94 -0.17
N ASP A 20 -24.51 -34.15 -1.25
CA ASP A 20 -25.52 -34.19 -2.33
C ASP A 20 -25.26 -35.27 -3.41
N LEU A 21 -24.18 -36.05 -3.31
CA LEU A 21 -23.88 -37.12 -4.26
C LEU A 21 -24.36 -38.46 -3.77
N PRO A 22 -25.37 -39.09 -4.43
CA PRO A 22 -26.01 -40.35 -3.97
C PRO A 22 -25.03 -41.51 -3.77
N LEU A 23 -23.89 -41.50 -4.44
CA LEU A 23 -22.82 -42.53 -4.34
C LEU A 23 -22.06 -42.47 -3.01
N PHE A 24 -22.01 -41.31 -2.35
CA PHE A 24 -21.26 -41.10 -1.10
C PHE A 24 -22.15 -41.11 0.14
N ALA A 25 -23.48 -41.07 -0.03
CA ALA A 25 -24.47 -41.15 1.09
C ALA A 25 -24.37 -42.45 1.91
N ARG A 26 -23.77 -43.52 1.38
CA ARG A 26 -23.53 -44.79 2.06
C ARG A 26 -22.13 -45.02 2.58
N ALA A 27 -21.16 -44.16 2.21
CA ALA A 27 -19.82 -44.27 2.69
C ALA A 27 -19.66 -43.44 3.96
N GLN A 28 -19.57 -44.06 5.12
CA GLN A 28 -19.13 -43.46 6.37
C GLN A 28 -17.62 -43.11 6.21
N LEU A 29 -17.34 -42.12 5.37
CA LEU A 29 -15.98 -41.57 5.24
C LEU A 29 -15.78 -40.64 6.44
N THR A 30 -15.24 -41.19 7.53
CA THR A 30 -14.59 -40.43 8.59
C THR A 30 -13.31 -39.81 8.01
N ASP A 31 -13.48 -38.91 7.05
CA ASP A 31 -12.38 -38.13 6.50
C ASP A 31 -12.08 -37.01 7.53
N ARG A 32 -11.37 -37.37 8.59
CA ARG A 32 -10.70 -36.43 9.45
C ARG A 32 -9.49 -35.93 8.66
N GLU A 33 -9.72 -34.98 7.76
CA GLU A 33 -8.60 -34.25 7.18
C GLU A 33 -7.79 -33.65 8.35
N PRO A 34 -6.48 -33.89 8.43
CA PRO A 34 -5.67 -33.26 9.48
C PRO A 34 -5.83 -31.74 9.35
N GLU A 35 -6.14 -31.06 10.47
CA GLU A 35 -6.19 -29.59 10.48
C GLU A 35 -4.84 -29.07 9.97
N PRO A 36 -4.80 -28.39 8.82
CA PRO A 36 -3.57 -27.83 8.33
C PRO A 36 -3.09 -26.78 9.33
N ALA A 37 -1.97 -27.03 9.99
CA ALA A 37 -1.30 -26.07 10.84
C ALA A 37 -0.79 -24.91 9.98
N LEU A 38 -1.66 -23.90 9.71
CA LEU A 38 -1.28 -22.71 8.99
C LEU A 38 -0.28 -21.92 9.84
N LYS A 39 0.89 -21.63 9.28
CA LYS A 39 1.86 -20.74 9.95
C LYS A 39 1.18 -19.40 10.25
N PRO A 40 1.23 -18.91 11.51
CA PRO A 40 0.66 -17.61 11.84
C PRO A 40 1.35 -16.51 11.03
N LEU A 41 0.55 -15.56 10.52
CA LEU A 41 1.07 -14.41 9.80
C LEU A 41 1.73 -13.43 10.77
N SER A 42 2.84 -12.82 10.37
CA SER A 42 3.45 -11.69 11.07
C SER A 42 2.52 -10.47 11.04
N LEU A 43 2.78 -9.48 11.90
CA LEU A 43 1.98 -8.24 11.90
C LEU A 43 2.05 -7.51 10.54
N GLY A 44 3.23 -7.47 9.92
CA GLY A 44 3.42 -6.88 8.60
C GLY A 44 2.59 -7.56 7.51
N GLU A 45 2.58 -8.90 7.51
CA GLU A 45 1.77 -9.69 6.58
C GLU A 45 0.26 -9.44 6.78
N HIS A 46 -0.20 -9.35 8.02
CA HIS A 46 -1.61 -9.00 8.31
C HIS A 46 -1.98 -7.63 7.76
N VAL A 47 -1.13 -6.61 7.97
CA VAL A 47 -1.34 -5.25 7.47
C VAL A 47 -1.40 -5.23 5.95
N ILE A 48 -0.51 -5.95 5.28
CA ILE A 48 -0.48 -6.03 3.82
C ILE A 48 -1.73 -6.74 3.28
N GLU A 49 -2.17 -7.83 3.91
CA GLU A 49 -3.42 -8.51 3.55
C GLU A 49 -4.65 -7.61 3.77
N ASP A 50 -4.66 -6.82 4.84
CA ASP A 50 -5.72 -5.84 5.09
C ASP A 50 -5.75 -4.78 3.97
N TYR A 51 -4.60 -4.19 3.61
CA TYR A 51 -4.50 -3.22 2.52
C TYR A 51 -4.87 -3.82 1.15
N ARG A 52 -4.54 -5.09 0.92
CA ARG A 52 -4.89 -5.80 -0.32
C ARG A 52 -6.40 -5.91 -0.52
N HIS A 53 -7.15 -6.11 0.55
CA HIS A 53 -8.58 -6.41 0.49
C HIS A 53 -9.47 -5.22 0.86
N LEU A 54 -9.03 -4.37 1.78
CA LEU A 54 -9.84 -3.29 2.36
C LEU A 54 -9.30 -1.89 2.03
N HIS A 55 -8.09 -1.80 1.45
CA HIS A 55 -7.36 -0.55 1.21
C HIS A 55 -7.02 0.23 2.48
N LEU A 56 -7.12 -0.41 3.65
CA LEU A 56 -6.77 0.15 4.95
C LEU A 56 -6.43 -1.00 5.92
N SER A 57 -5.69 -0.68 6.98
CA SER A 57 -5.51 -1.56 8.14
C SER A 57 -5.72 -0.78 9.43
N LEU A 58 -6.45 -1.39 10.37
CA LEU A 58 -6.61 -0.85 11.72
C LEU A 58 -5.44 -1.21 12.66
N ARG A 59 -4.49 -2.00 12.19
CA ARG A 59 -3.37 -2.52 13.00
C ARG A 59 -2.15 -1.62 12.92
N ALA A 60 -1.74 -1.27 11.71
CA ALA A 60 -0.62 -0.38 11.43
C ALA A 60 -0.65 0.10 9.99
N HIS A 61 0.06 1.19 9.69
CA HIS A 61 0.29 1.64 8.32
C HIS A 61 1.51 0.92 7.74
N PRO A 62 1.51 0.46 6.46
CA PRO A 62 2.64 -0.26 5.86
C PRO A 62 3.97 0.50 5.94
N VAL A 63 3.94 1.83 5.78
CA VAL A 63 5.15 2.66 5.81
C VAL A 63 5.80 2.69 7.20
N SER A 64 5.05 2.44 8.29
CA SER A 64 5.61 2.39 9.64
C SER A 64 6.70 1.32 9.78
N PHE A 65 6.58 0.19 9.09
CA PHE A 65 7.59 -0.87 9.08
C PHE A 65 8.86 -0.47 8.33
N LEU A 66 8.76 0.49 7.41
CA LEU A 66 9.86 1.02 6.60
C LEU A 66 10.48 2.27 7.22
N ARG A 67 9.88 2.87 8.27
CA ARG A 67 10.29 4.17 8.80
C ARG A 67 11.76 4.24 9.19
N GLY A 68 12.31 3.21 9.81
CA GLY A 68 13.72 3.16 10.18
C GLY A 68 14.66 3.24 8.97
N GLU A 69 14.32 2.56 7.88
CA GLU A 69 15.08 2.62 6.63
C GLU A 69 14.93 3.97 5.92
N LEU A 70 13.70 4.49 5.85
CA LEU A 70 13.42 5.78 5.24
C LEU A 70 14.16 6.91 5.96
N SER A 71 14.18 6.90 7.30
CA SER A 71 14.92 7.89 8.10
C SER A 71 16.43 7.84 7.85
N ARG A 72 17.02 6.65 7.73
CA ARG A 72 18.45 6.50 7.36
C ARG A 72 18.79 7.09 5.98
N ARG A 73 17.81 7.15 5.08
CA ARG A 73 17.90 7.76 3.75
C ARG A 73 17.56 9.28 3.75
N GLY A 74 17.37 9.89 4.93
CA GLY A 74 17.01 11.31 5.05
C GLY A 74 15.57 11.63 4.64
N ILE A 75 14.69 10.63 4.61
CA ILE A 75 13.28 10.79 4.26
C ILE A 75 12.51 11.03 5.55
N VAL A 76 11.88 12.20 5.65
CA VAL A 76 11.15 12.61 6.85
C VAL A 76 9.68 12.13 6.81
N PRO A 77 9.02 11.96 7.97
CA PRO A 77 7.59 11.69 8.03
C PRO A 77 6.77 12.90 7.54
N THR A 78 5.57 12.65 7.01
CA THR A 78 4.71 13.73 6.49
C THR A 78 4.32 14.75 7.55
N SER A 79 4.19 14.33 8.83
CA SER A 79 3.94 15.24 9.95
C SER A 79 5.03 16.31 10.15
N ALA A 80 6.27 16.01 9.77
CA ALA A 80 7.37 16.96 9.88
C ALA A 80 7.22 18.17 8.92
N LEU A 81 6.46 18.02 7.83
CA LEU A 81 6.29 19.08 6.84
C LEU A 81 5.71 20.36 7.45
N ALA A 82 4.81 20.23 8.44
CA ALA A 82 4.19 21.36 9.10
C ALA A 82 5.18 22.22 9.93
N THR A 83 6.32 21.65 10.30
CA THR A 83 7.35 22.32 11.13
C THR A 83 8.49 22.91 10.32
N LEU A 84 8.55 22.60 9.03
CA LEU A 84 9.61 23.07 8.14
C LEU A 84 9.27 24.46 7.58
N LYS A 85 10.30 25.23 7.26
CA LYS A 85 10.15 26.55 6.66
C LYS A 85 9.72 26.43 5.20
N ASP A 86 8.92 27.38 4.73
CA ASP A 86 8.64 27.54 3.31
C ASP A 86 9.92 27.60 2.49
N GLY A 87 9.93 26.96 1.31
CA GLY A 87 11.10 26.84 0.45
C GLY A 87 12.13 25.80 0.89
N ALA A 88 11.97 25.15 2.04
CA ALA A 88 12.88 24.09 2.50
C ALA A 88 12.88 22.90 1.52
N ARG A 89 14.08 22.36 1.26
CA ARG A 89 14.20 21.12 0.49
C ARG A 89 13.90 19.91 1.38
N VAL A 90 13.01 19.05 0.94
CA VAL A 90 12.52 17.92 1.73
C VAL A 90 12.38 16.67 0.86
N SER A 91 12.58 15.50 1.48
CA SER A 91 12.21 14.21 0.91
C SER A 91 11.18 13.53 1.81
N VAL A 92 10.08 13.09 1.22
CA VAL A 92 9.04 12.28 1.87
C VAL A 92 8.72 11.05 1.04
N ALA A 93 8.23 10.01 1.69
CA ALA A 93 7.75 8.81 0.99
C ALA A 93 6.41 8.38 1.57
N GLY A 94 5.51 7.94 0.69
CA GLY A 94 4.19 7.47 1.09
C GLY A 94 3.52 6.61 0.03
N LEU A 95 2.46 5.93 0.45
CA LEU A 95 1.55 5.23 -0.44
C LEU A 95 0.80 6.25 -1.30
N VAL A 96 0.69 5.96 -2.58
CA VAL A 96 -0.04 6.85 -3.49
C VAL A 96 -1.53 6.60 -3.34
N LEU A 97 -2.24 7.57 -2.76
CA LEU A 97 -3.70 7.53 -2.62
C LEU A 97 -4.39 7.98 -3.91
N VAL A 98 -3.94 9.11 -4.44
CA VAL A 98 -4.61 9.80 -5.56
C VAL A 98 -3.59 10.36 -6.52
N ARG A 99 -3.91 10.31 -7.80
CA ARG A 99 -3.25 11.02 -8.90
C ARG A 99 -4.30 11.80 -9.65
N GLN A 100 -4.13 13.10 -9.75
CA GLN A 100 -5.08 14.00 -10.42
C GLN A 100 -4.35 14.86 -11.44
N ARG A 101 -4.95 15.01 -12.60
CA ARG A 101 -4.53 15.96 -13.64
C ARG A 101 -5.75 16.80 -14.02
N PRO A 102 -5.95 17.95 -13.35
CA PRO A 102 -7.15 18.74 -13.53
C PRO A 102 -7.18 19.37 -14.94
N GLY A 103 -8.29 19.16 -15.63
CA GLY A 103 -8.58 19.72 -16.96
C GLY A 103 -7.54 19.37 -18.02
N THR A 104 -7.23 20.31 -18.90
CA THR A 104 -6.17 20.23 -19.91
C THR A 104 -4.80 20.66 -19.38
N GLY A 105 -4.68 20.87 -18.08
CA GLY A 105 -3.46 21.35 -17.44
C GLY A 105 -2.29 20.37 -17.56
N SER A 106 -1.09 20.93 -17.55
CA SER A 106 0.17 20.18 -17.61
C SER A 106 0.68 19.70 -16.23
N THR A 107 0.01 20.10 -15.15
CA THR A 107 0.41 19.81 -13.77
C THR A 107 -0.32 18.57 -13.26
N VAL A 108 0.43 17.68 -12.59
CA VAL A 108 -0.13 16.53 -11.89
C VAL A 108 -0.06 16.78 -10.39
N PHE A 109 -1.16 16.52 -9.71
CA PHE A 109 -1.22 16.50 -8.25
C PHE A 109 -1.21 15.05 -7.78
N MET A 110 -0.38 14.75 -6.80
CA MET A 110 -0.31 13.43 -6.20
C MET A 110 -0.44 13.54 -4.68
N THR A 111 -1.32 12.74 -4.10
CA THR A 111 -1.48 12.63 -2.66
C THR A 111 -0.81 11.37 -2.17
N LEU A 112 0.10 11.51 -1.24
CA LEU A 112 0.85 10.43 -0.59
C LEU A 112 0.42 10.32 0.86
N GLU A 113 0.36 9.11 1.39
CA GLU A 113 0.06 8.82 2.79
C GLU A 113 1.19 8.02 3.42
N ASP A 114 1.61 8.44 4.60
CA ASP A 114 2.45 7.63 5.48
C ASP A 114 1.75 7.39 6.83
N GLU A 115 2.42 6.78 7.78
CA GLU A 115 1.88 6.47 9.11
C GLU A 115 1.58 7.70 9.96
N THR A 116 1.99 8.89 9.53
CA THR A 116 1.84 10.15 10.29
C THR A 116 0.86 11.14 9.65
N GLY A 117 0.46 10.91 8.39
CA GLY A 117 -0.49 11.77 7.70
C GLY A 117 -0.32 11.78 6.19
N ILE A 118 -0.67 12.91 5.58
CA ILE A 118 -0.77 13.08 4.13
C ILE A 118 0.19 14.18 3.67
N ALA A 119 0.85 13.94 2.53
CA ALA A 119 1.62 14.93 1.79
C ALA A 119 1.03 15.12 0.38
N ASN A 120 0.89 16.37 -0.04
CA ASN A 120 0.46 16.71 -1.38
C ASN A 120 1.66 17.14 -2.23
N ALA A 121 1.85 16.49 -3.37
CA ALA A 121 2.90 16.79 -4.33
C ALA A 121 2.35 17.56 -5.53
N ILE A 122 3.07 18.59 -5.95
CA ILE A 122 2.87 19.28 -7.23
C ILE A 122 3.96 18.81 -8.18
N ILE A 123 3.56 18.27 -9.31
CA ILE A 123 4.46 17.68 -10.31
C ILE A 123 4.24 18.43 -11.62
N TRP A 124 5.20 19.26 -11.99
CA TRP A 124 5.16 20.01 -13.25
C TRP A 124 5.38 19.10 -14.46
N GLN A 125 4.95 19.52 -15.62
CA GLN A 125 4.99 18.75 -16.86
C GLN A 125 6.38 18.15 -17.14
N ARG A 126 7.45 18.93 -17.00
CA ARG A 126 8.82 18.47 -17.22
C ARG A 126 9.19 17.28 -16.31
N VAL A 127 8.80 17.34 -15.04
CA VAL A 127 9.02 16.25 -14.06
C VAL A 127 8.15 15.06 -14.38
N PHE A 128 6.89 15.31 -14.77
CA PHE A 128 5.97 14.25 -15.19
C PHE A 128 6.51 13.47 -16.38
N GLU A 129 7.01 14.15 -17.41
CA GLU A 129 7.57 13.49 -18.61
C GLU A 129 8.78 12.61 -18.26
N HIS A 130 9.65 13.10 -17.38
CA HIS A 130 10.85 12.37 -16.93
C HIS A 130 10.51 11.15 -16.06
N PHE A 131 9.59 11.30 -15.11
CA PHE A 131 9.24 10.27 -14.13
C PHE A 131 7.91 9.57 -14.42
N ARG A 132 7.40 9.67 -15.64
CA ARG A 132 6.10 9.10 -16.03
C ARG A 132 5.89 7.64 -15.60
N PRO A 133 6.85 6.70 -15.77
CA PRO A 133 6.67 5.33 -15.32
C PRO A 133 6.45 5.21 -13.80
N VAL A 134 7.20 5.99 -13.01
CA VAL A 134 7.07 6.04 -11.55
C VAL A 134 5.72 6.62 -11.16
N ILE A 135 5.34 7.76 -11.74
CA ILE A 135 4.10 8.46 -11.44
C ILE A 135 2.89 7.58 -11.74
N MET A 136 2.90 6.85 -12.86
CA MET A 136 1.76 6.04 -13.28
C MET A 136 1.71 4.65 -12.63
N GLY A 137 2.85 4.07 -12.26
CA GLY A 137 2.93 2.67 -11.84
C GLY A 137 3.22 2.44 -10.37
N ALA A 138 3.97 3.32 -9.71
CA ALA A 138 4.43 3.08 -8.36
C ALA A 138 3.29 3.16 -7.33
N ARG A 139 3.35 2.30 -6.31
CA ARG A 139 2.41 2.25 -5.18
C ARG A 139 2.96 2.95 -3.95
N LEU A 140 4.25 2.87 -3.74
CA LEU A 140 5.01 3.62 -2.75
C LEU A 140 6.01 4.48 -3.50
N VAL A 141 5.99 5.78 -3.28
CA VAL A 141 6.84 6.74 -3.99
C VAL A 141 7.60 7.57 -2.98
N ARG A 142 8.91 7.76 -3.24
CA ARG A 142 9.67 8.84 -2.63
C ARG A 142 9.60 10.05 -3.57
N ILE A 143 9.28 11.21 -3.03
CA ILE A 143 9.38 12.49 -3.70
C ILE A 143 10.40 13.36 -2.98
N THR A 144 11.13 14.17 -3.74
CA THR A 144 12.04 15.20 -3.23
C THR A 144 11.71 16.51 -3.93
N GLY A 145 11.70 17.60 -3.19
CA GLY A 145 11.37 18.90 -3.75
C GLY A 145 11.44 20.02 -2.75
N LYS A 146 10.91 21.18 -3.14
CA LYS A 146 10.77 22.35 -2.25
C LYS A 146 9.39 22.37 -1.61
N LEU A 147 9.37 22.60 -0.32
CA LEU A 147 8.14 22.85 0.41
C LEU A 147 7.54 24.19 -0.03
N GLN A 148 6.26 24.22 -0.29
CA GLN A 148 5.46 25.41 -0.53
C GLN A 148 4.30 25.42 0.45
N SER A 149 4.25 26.46 1.29
CA SER A 149 3.19 26.68 2.24
C SER A 149 2.41 27.92 1.83
N GLU A 150 1.17 27.74 1.38
CA GLU A 150 0.31 28.83 0.93
C GLU A 150 -1.09 28.66 1.53
N SER A 151 -1.58 29.71 2.19
CA SER A 151 -2.93 29.74 2.80
C SER A 151 -3.24 28.55 3.72
N GLY A 152 -2.23 28.04 4.45
CA GLY A 152 -2.38 26.90 5.36
C GLY A 152 -2.34 25.52 4.68
N VAL A 153 -2.16 25.47 3.37
CA VAL A 153 -1.98 24.22 2.63
C VAL A 153 -0.51 24.01 2.32
N ILE A 154 -0.02 22.81 2.60
CA ILE A 154 1.38 22.45 2.41
C ILE A 154 1.49 21.53 1.19
N HIS A 155 2.35 21.91 0.26
CA HIS A 155 2.68 21.12 -0.93
C HIS A 155 4.18 20.88 -1.02
N VAL A 156 4.57 19.79 -1.65
CA VAL A 156 5.95 19.53 -2.09
C VAL A 156 6.01 19.75 -3.60
N VAL A 157 6.63 20.84 -4.02
CA VAL A 157 6.91 21.10 -5.45
C VAL A 157 8.05 20.15 -5.84
N THR A 158 7.68 19.07 -6.49
CA THR A 158 8.54 17.91 -6.73
C THR A 158 9.52 18.16 -7.88
N ASP A 159 10.78 17.86 -7.67
CA ASP A 159 11.83 17.89 -8.68
C ASP A 159 12.52 16.54 -8.92
N ASP A 160 12.39 15.59 -7.98
CA ASP A 160 12.91 14.24 -8.10
C ASP A 160 11.99 13.20 -7.46
N MET A 161 11.95 12.00 -8.04
CA MET A 161 11.07 10.91 -7.63
C MET A 161 11.76 9.56 -7.76
N ALA A 162 11.33 8.60 -6.93
CA ALA A 162 11.77 7.21 -7.04
C ALA A 162 10.65 6.25 -6.67
N ASP A 163 10.60 5.12 -7.39
CA ASP A 163 9.69 4.01 -7.06
C ASP A 163 10.25 3.19 -5.90
N PHE A 164 9.56 3.24 -4.79
CA PHE A 164 9.86 2.47 -3.57
C PHE A 164 8.90 1.28 -3.37
N SER A 165 8.05 0.98 -4.36
CA SER A 165 7.14 -0.18 -4.31
C SER A 165 7.86 -1.51 -4.03
N PRO A 166 9.11 -1.74 -4.49
CA PRO A 166 9.86 -2.95 -4.12
C PRO A 166 10.06 -3.12 -2.61
N LEU A 167 10.16 -2.04 -1.83
CA LEU A 167 10.28 -2.12 -0.36
C LEU A 167 9.03 -2.71 0.29
N LEU A 168 7.84 -2.45 -0.28
CA LEU A 168 6.60 -3.08 0.18
C LEU A 168 6.62 -4.60 -0.07
N SER A 169 7.25 -5.04 -1.16
CA SER A 169 7.38 -6.46 -1.47
C SER A 169 8.31 -7.18 -0.50
N GLN A 170 9.30 -6.48 0.04
CA GLN A 170 10.20 -7.04 1.07
C GLN A 170 9.45 -7.34 2.37
N LEU A 171 8.44 -6.52 2.74
CA LEU A 171 7.57 -6.81 3.88
C LEU A 171 6.70 -8.07 3.66
N GLN A 172 6.54 -8.49 2.40
CA GLN A 172 5.79 -9.70 2.00
C GLN A 172 6.69 -10.92 1.88
N SER A 173 8.00 -10.75 1.62
CA SER A 173 8.90 -11.83 1.21
C SER A 173 9.48 -12.63 2.35
N GLU A 174 9.21 -12.29 3.61
CA GLU A 174 9.41 -13.26 4.70
C GLU A 174 8.42 -14.44 4.60
N THR A 175 7.40 -14.36 3.75
CA THR A 175 6.56 -15.51 3.39
C THR A 175 5.91 -15.28 2.02
N ALA A 176 6.28 -16.11 1.08
CA ALA A 176 5.89 -16.06 -0.34
C ALA A 176 4.40 -15.74 -0.60
N VAL A 177 4.07 -14.54 -1.03
CA VAL A 177 3.06 -14.24 -2.06
C VAL A 177 3.34 -12.86 -2.66
N ALA A 178 4.04 -12.82 -3.77
CA ALA A 178 4.16 -11.63 -4.60
C ALA A 178 2.81 -11.33 -5.25
N GLY A 179 2.35 -10.12 -5.10
CA GLY A 179 1.30 -9.57 -5.93
C GLY A 179 0.08 -9.05 -5.21
N LEU A 180 -0.23 -7.79 -5.45
CA LEU A 180 -1.53 -7.12 -5.31
C LEU A 180 -1.71 -6.24 -4.07
N MET A 181 -0.82 -5.28 -3.88
CA MET A 181 -1.26 -4.03 -3.26
C MET A 181 -2.17 -3.28 -4.25
N PRO A 182 -3.24 -2.62 -3.78
CA PRO A 182 -4.12 -1.84 -4.63
C PRO A 182 -3.35 -0.73 -5.35
N LYS A 183 -3.68 -0.51 -6.60
CA LYS A 183 -3.20 0.67 -7.34
C LYS A 183 -3.93 1.90 -6.79
N GLY A 184 -3.22 3.00 -6.60
CA GLY A 184 -3.82 4.27 -6.23
C GLY A 184 -4.93 4.68 -7.22
N ARG A 185 -5.92 5.43 -6.75
CA ARG A 185 -7.03 5.91 -7.60
C ARG A 185 -6.51 6.90 -8.63
N ASN A 186 -6.83 6.66 -9.87
CA ASN A 186 -6.57 7.58 -10.97
C ASN A 186 -7.89 8.22 -11.35
N PHE A 187 -7.93 9.55 -11.39
CA PHE A 187 -9.03 10.29 -11.96
C PHE A 187 -8.61 10.78 -13.35
N HIS A 188 -9.50 10.59 -14.32
CA HIS A 188 -9.35 11.10 -15.68
C HIS A 188 -9.87 12.51 -15.77
#